data_23972b11f01eee780b4ee2f9bfccb5a8
#
_entry.id   23972b11f01eee780b4ee2f9bfccb5a8
#
_cell.length_a   1.000
_cell.length_b   1.000
_cell.length_c   1.000
_cell.angle_alpha   90.00
_cell.angle_beta   90.00
_cell.angle_gamma   90.00
#
_symmetry.space_group_name_H-M   'P 1'
#
loop_
_entity.id
_entity.type
_entity.pdbx_description
1 polymer ?
#
loop_
_entity_poly.entity_id
_entity_poly.type
_entity_poly.pdbx_seq_one_letter_code
_entity_poly.pdbx_strand_id
1 'polypeptide(L)'
;FSKGGYAKYTSHLDLLRFFKRAFRKTGVDLKYSQGFNPHPKLSFAQPLSLGYLGDNELVEFETNTCQDPVELENILKNEMPKGLDIKWCGRLEESVKSLAAEAQKAEYEIIIPVCIKQEDLEKALSGYLAQEQIIAMKRRKKDKKMIQVDIKDKIRDLTGKSIEENIALSMVLD
;
A
#
# COMPACT_ATOMS: atom_id res chain seq x y z
N PHE A 1 -8.88 -1.11 2.64
CA PHE A 1 -8.73 -0.71 4.05
C PHE A 1 -7.70 0.40 4.19
N SER A 2 -7.76 1.13 5.31
CA SER A 2 -6.68 2.07 5.67
C SER A 2 -5.86 1.52 6.83
N LYS A 3 -4.62 2.00 6.93
CA LYS A 3 -3.65 1.68 7.99
C LYS A 3 -3.08 2.97 8.53
N GLY A 4 -3.48 3.36 9.75
CA GLY A 4 -3.13 4.63 10.35
C GLY A 4 -2.73 4.53 11.83
N GLY A 5 -2.50 5.66 12.48
CA GLY A 5 -2.18 5.74 13.89
C GLY A 5 -1.06 4.77 14.30
N TYR A 6 -1.26 4.04 15.39
CA TYR A 6 -0.28 3.04 15.86
C TYR A 6 -0.18 1.79 14.95
N ALA A 7 -1.19 1.51 14.13
CA ALA A 7 -1.13 0.37 13.20
C ALA A 7 -0.02 0.52 12.14
N LYS A 8 0.47 1.73 11.86
CA LYS A 8 1.63 1.93 10.98
C LYS A 8 2.88 1.15 11.44
N TYR A 9 3.00 0.87 12.72
CA TYR A 9 4.13 0.11 13.29
C TYR A 9 3.96 -1.42 13.22
N THR A 10 2.89 -1.92 12.60
CA THR A 10 2.75 -3.35 12.31
C THR A 10 3.49 -3.72 11.03
N SER A 11 4.22 -4.83 11.06
CA SER A 11 4.86 -5.36 9.86
C SER A 11 3.81 -5.96 8.90
N HIS A 12 4.19 -6.13 7.63
CA HIS A 12 3.34 -6.82 6.66
C HIS A 12 2.93 -8.23 7.13
N LEU A 13 3.85 -9.00 7.72
CA LEU A 13 3.56 -10.35 8.23
C LEU A 13 2.61 -10.33 9.42
N ASP A 14 2.70 -9.34 10.30
CA ASP A 14 1.79 -9.21 11.43
C ASP A 14 0.41 -8.79 10.97
N LEU A 15 0.33 -7.90 9.98
CA LEU A 15 -0.93 -7.53 9.34
C LEU A 15 -1.60 -8.75 8.69
N LEU A 16 -0.82 -9.58 7.96
CA LEU A 16 -1.33 -10.83 7.38
C LEU A 16 -1.86 -11.80 8.45
N ARG A 17 -1.12 -11.97 9.56
CA ARG A 17 -1.56 -12.80 10.69
C ARG A 17 -2.80 -12.23 11.36
N PHE A 18 -2.90 -10.92 11.45
CA PHE A 18 -4.08 -10.24 11.99
C PHE A 18 -5.31 -10.53 11.13
N PHE A 19 -5.27 -10.30 9.82
CA PHE A 19 -6.40 -10.58 8.93
C PHE A 19 -6.81 -12.05 8.97
N LYS A 20 -5.86 -12.98 8.97
CA LYS A 20 -6.16 -14.42 9.13
C LYS A 20 -6.91 -14.73 10.43
N ARG A 21 -6.58 -14.07 11.54
CA ARG A 21 -7.29 -14.22 12.81
C ARG A 21 -8.67 -13.57 12.78
N ALA A 22 -8.80 -12.38 12.20
CA ALA A 22 -10.07 -11.70 12.05
C ALA A 22 -11.06 -12.58 11.25
N PHE A 23 -10.67 -13.09 10.09
CA PHE A 23 -11.51 -14.00 9.30
C PHE A 23 -11.92 -15.26 10.07
N ARG A 24 -10.99 -15.86 10.82
CA ARG A 24 -11.32 -17.04 11.64
C ARG A 24 -12.33 -16.73 12.74
N LYS A 25 -12.20 -15.55 13.36
CA LYS A 25 -13.10 -15.11 14.44
C LYS A 25 -14.51 -14.79 13.94
N THR A 26 -14.60 -14.26 12.73
CA THR A 26 -15.90 -13.92 12.11
C THR A 26 -16.63 -15.13 11.52
N GLY A 27 -16.01 -16.32 11.48
CA GLY A 27 -16.60 -17.51 10.90
C GLY A 27 -16.62 -17.51 9.36
N VAL A 28 -15.97 -16.56 8.71
CA VAL A 28 -15.82 -16.53 7.26
C VAL A 28 -14.89 -17.66 6.82
N ASP A 29 -15.42 -18.58 6.01
CA ASP A 29 -14.70 -19.77 5.56
C ASP A 29 -13.78 -19.43 4.37
N LEU A 30 -12.52 -19.09 4.68
CA LEU A 30 -11.50 -18.84 3.68
C LEU A 30 -11.11 -20.13 2.95
N LYS A 31 -10.91 -20.02 1.64
CA LYS A 31 -10.32 -21.07 0.84
C LYS A 31 -8.82 -21.18 1.09
N TYR A 32 -8.29 -22.41 1.04
CA TYR A 32 -6.89 -22.71 1.28
C TYR A 32 -6.18 -23.19 0.02
N SER A 33 -4.87 -22.97 -0.03
CA SER A 33 -4.02 -23.54 -1.07
C SER A 33 -3.96 -25.06 -0.96
N GLN A 34 -3.70 -25.73 -2.07
CA GLN A 34 -3.44 -27.19 -2.12
C GLN A 34 -1.98 -27.46 -1.72
N GLY A 35 -1.72 -28.58 -1.06
CA GLY A 35 -0.36 -29.03 -0.72
C GLY A 35 -0.19 -29.43 0.75
N PHE A 36 1.07 -29.75 1.12
CA PHE A 36 1.41 -30.27 2.46
C PHE A 36 1.28 -29.24 3.59
N ASN A 37 1.32 -27.94 3.26
CA ASN A 37 1.17 -26.84 4.23
C ASN A 37 0.15 -25.83 3.69
N PRO A 38 -1.16 -26.11 3.85
CA PRO A 38 -2.20 -25.24 3.32
C PRO A 38 -2.19 -23.87 3.97
N HIS A 39 -2.22 -22.81 3.14
CA HIS A 39 -2.35 -21.44 3.59
C HIS A 39 -3.67 -20.83 3.09
N PRO A 40 -4.33 -19.99 3.90
CA PRO A 40 -5.49 -19.25 3.40
C PRO A 40 -5.10 -18.44 2.15
N LYS A 41 -5.93 -18.52 1.13
CA LYS A 41 -5.77 -17.70 -0.08
C LYS A 41 -6.16 -16.27 0.24
N LEU A 42 -5.21 -15.53 0.74
CA LEU A 42 -5.30 -14.14 1.15
C LEU A 42 -3.99 -13.46 0.84
N SER A 43 -4.05 -12.37 0.06
CA SER A 43 -2.88 -11.58 -0.32
C SER A 43 -3.19 -10.08 -0.34
N PHE A 44 -2.15 -9.27 -0.15
CA PHE A 44 -2.23 -7.82 -0.32
C PHE A 44 -1.74 -7.45 -1.71
N ALA A 45 -2.38 -6.47 -2.36
CA ALA A 45 -1.95 -5.99 -3.66
C ALA A 45 -0.50 -5.46 -3.60
N GLN A 46 -0.19 -4.69 -2.59
CA GLN A 46 1.17 -4.23 -2.31
C GLN A 46 1.47 -4.30 -0.81
N PRO A 47 2.57 -4.95 -0.39
CA PRO A 47 2.96 -4.98 1.01
C PRO A 47 3.41 -3.60 1.48
N LEU A 48 2.65 -3.00 2.41
CA LEU A 48 3.01 -1.72 3.01
C LEU A 48 4.14 -1.89 4.03
N SER A 49 5.19 -1.08 3.89
CA SER A 49 6.35 -1.13 4.78
C SER A 49 6.00 -0.69 6.21
N LEU A 50 6.83 -1.11 7.16
CA LEU A 50 6.75 -0.68 8.56
C LEU A 50 6.93 0.85 8.65
N GLY A 51 6.07 1.51 9.41
CA GLY A 51 6.09 2.96 9.60
C GLY A 51 5.27 3.75 8.58
N TYR A 52 4.86 3.12 7.48
CA TYR A 52 4.02 3.77 6.47
C TYR A 52 2.56 3.78 6.87
N LEU A 53 1.89 4.89 6.57
CA LEU A 53 0.45 5.02 6.56
C LEU A 53 -0.07 4.55 5.21
N GLY A 54 -1.30 4.04 5.16
CA GLY A 54 -1.96 3.67 3.91
C GLY A 54 -3.43 4.03 3.98
N ASP A 55 -3.90 4.83 3.04
CA ASP A 55 -5.28 5.28 3.04
C ASP A 55 -6.20 4.37 2.23
N ASN A 56 -5.64 3.66 1.26
CA ASN A 56 -6.42 2.82 0.35
C ASN A 56 -5.68 1.52 -0.02
N GLU A 57 -5.39 0.72 0.99
CA GLU A 57 -4.74 -0.58 0.83
C GLU A 57 -5.74 -1.65 0.37
N LEU A 58 -5.29 -2.53 -0.53
CA LEU A 58 -6.11 -3.60 -1.07
C LEU A 58 -5.68 -4.97 -0.53
N VAL A 59 -6.65 -5.73 -0.07
CA VAL A 59 -6.49 -7.14 0.30
C VAL A 59 -7.50 -7.97 -0.46
N GLU A 60 -7.04 -9.01 -1.13
CA GLU A 60 -7.88 -10.00 -1.81
C GLU A 60 -7.86 -11.33 -1.06
N PHE A 61 -8.96 -12.05 -1.13
CA PHE A 61 -9.08 -13.37 -0.52
C PHE A 61 -10.16 -14.19 -1.23
N GLU A 62 -10.07 -15.52 -1.14
CA GLU A 62 -11.08 -16.45 -1.65
C GLU A 62 -11.84 -17.08 -0.49
N THR A 63 -13.15 -17.24 -0.65
CA THR A 63 -14.04 -17.96 0.29
C THR A 63 -14.61 -19.23 -0.35
N ASN A 64 -14.92 -20.24 0.46
CA ASN A 64 -15.58 -21.46 -0.03
C ASN A 64 -17.07 -21.24 -0.31
N THR A 65 -17.67 -20.29 0.40
CA THR A 65 -19.08 -19.92 0.25
C THR A 65 -19.20 -18.50 -0.28
N CYS A 66 -20.24 -18.25 -1.06
CA CYS A 66 -20.53 -16.90 -1.54
C CYS A 66 -20.98 -16.03 -0.36
N GLN A 67 -20.26 -14.96 -0.09
CA GLN A 67 -20.56 -13.98 0.96
C GLN A 67 -21.22 -12.75 0.35
N ASP A 68 -22.14 -12.13 1.09
CA ASP A 68 -22.62 -10.79 0.75
C ASP A 68 -21.52 -9.76 1.09
N PRO A 69 -21.08 -8.92 0.14
CA PRO A 69 -20.00 -7.96 0.40
C PRO A 69 -20.31 -6.94 1.50
N VAL A 70 -21.57 -6.51 1.62
CA VAL A 70 -21.99 -5.53 2.61
C VAL A 70 -22.00 -6.14 4.01
N GLU A 71 -22.51 -7.37 4.13
CA GLU A 71 -22.47 -8.11 5.39
C GLU A 71 -21.02 -8.37 5.82
N LEU A 72 -20.19 -8.84 4.89
CA LEU A 72 -18.77 -9.09 5.14
C LEU A 72 -18.01 -7.83 5.57
N GLU A 73 -18.28 -6.71 4.93
CA GLU A 73 -17.72 -5.42 5.29
C GLU A 73 -18.03 -5.05 6.75
N ASN A 74 -19.30 -5.17 7.14
CA ASN A 74 -19.76 -4.87 8.50
C ASN A 74 -19.14 -5.81 9.54
N ILE A 75 -19.06 -7.09 9.24
CA ILE A 75 -18.45 -8.09 10.11
C ILE A 75 -16.95 -7.77 10.30
N LEU A 76 -16.23 -7.48 9.22
CA LEU A 76 -14.81 -7.16 9.30
C LEU A 76 -14.55 -5.82 10.01
N LYS A 77 -15.36 -4.79 9.77
CA LYS A 77 -15.25 -3.51 10.48
C LYS A 77 -15.26 -3.68 12.01
N ASN A 78 -16.14 -4.54 12.51
CA ASN A 78 -16.27 -4.79 13.96
C ASN A 78 -15.06 -5.50 14.57
N GLU A 79 -14.25 -6.19 13.76
CA GLU A 79 -13.05 -6.89 14.21
C GLU A 79 -11.77 -6.08 14.08
N MET A 80 -11.81 -4.93 13.41
CA MET A 80 -10.61 -4.12 13.20
C MET A 80 -10.16 -3.42 14.48
N PRO A 81 -8.86 -3.47 14.80
CA PRO A 81 -8.30 -2.70 15.90
C PRO A 81 -8.19 -1.23 15.50
N LYS A 82 -8.06 -0.36 16.47
CA LYS A 82 -7.84 1.08 16.25
C LYS A 82 -6.66 1.31 15.31
N GLY A 83 -6.92 2.04 14.23
CA GLY A 83 -5.94 2.37 13.21
C GLY A 83 -5.93 1.44 12.00
N LEU A 84 -6.81 0.43 11.97
CA LEU A 84 -7.15 -0.33 10.76
C LEU A 84 -8.63 -0.15 10.49
N ASP A 85 -9.00 0.39 9.33
CA ASP A 85 -10.40 0.64 9.00
C ASP A 85 -10.74 0.04 7.65
N ILE A 86 -11.75 -0.82 7.60
CA ILE A 86 -12.28 -1.35 6.34
C ILE A 86 -13.07 -0.25 5.65
N LYS A 87 -12.63 0.13 4.45
CA LYS A 87 -13.29 1.18 3.65
C LYS A 87 -14.50 0.62 2.90
N TRP A 88 -14.30 -0.51 2.24
CA TRP A 88 -15.34 -1.22 1.49
C TRP A 88 -14.93 -2.68 1.25
N CYS A 89 -15.92 -3.51 0.92
CA CYS A 89 -15.74 -4.86 0.37
C CYS A 89 -16.45 -4.96 -0.97
N GLY A 90 -15.89 -5.73 -1.89
CA GLY A 90 -16.48 -5.98 -3.20
C GLY A 90 -16.12 -7.36 -3.73
N ARG A 91 -16.85 -7.84 -4.73
CA ARG A 91 -16.52 -9.07 -5.44
C ARG A 91 -15.57 -8.78 -6.58
N LEU A 92 -14.60 -9.68 -6.76
CA LEU A 92 -13.80 -9.76 -7.98
C LEU A 92 -14.44 -10.78 -8.93
N GLU A 93 -14.40 -10.48 -10.22
CA GLU A 93 -14.80 -11.44 -11.25
C GLU A 93 -13.77 -12.57 -11.34
N GLU A 94 -14.20 -13.79 -11.62
CA GLU A 94 -13.33 -14.98 -11.64
C GLU A 94 -12.21 -14.91 -12.71
N SER A 95 -12.38 -14.08 -13.73
CA SER A 95 -11.42 -13.90 -14.83
C SER A 95 -10.34 -12.86 -14.56
N VAL A 96 -10.42 -12.13 -13.43
CA VAL A 96 -9.49 -11.03 -13.13
C VAL A 96 -8.18 -11.58 -12.57
N LYS A 97 -7.07 -11.04 -13.02
CA LYS A 97 -5.76 -11.30 -12.41
C LYS A 97 -5.76 -10.83 -10.95
N SER A 98 -4.78 -11.30 -10.17
CA SER A 98 -4.62 -10.83 -8.79
C SER A 98 -4.49 -9.31 -8.73
N LEU A 99 -5.01 -8.68 -7.68
CA LEU A 99 -4.88 -7.23 -7.47
C LEU A 99 -3.42 -6.78 -7.47
N ALA A 100 -2.50 -7.63 -7.01
CA ALA A 100 -1.06 -7.38 -7.09
C ALA A 100 -0.53 -7.32 -8.53
N ALA A 101 -1.14 -8.05 -9.48
CA ALA A 101 -0.79 -8.02 -10.89
C ALA A 101 -1.45 -6.87 -11.66
N GLU A 102 -2.59 -6.38 -11.17
CA GLU A 102 -3.31 -5.25 -11.77
C GLU A 102 -2.83 -3.88 -11.24
N ALA A 103 -2.20 -3.85 -10.07
CA ALA A 103 -1.66 -2.62 -9.49
C ALA A 103 -0.48 -2.10 -10.34
N GLN A 104 -0.71 -1.03 -11.09
CA GLN A 104 0.27 -0.43 -12.00
C GLN A 104 0.93 0.82 -11.41
N LYS A 105 0.23 1.51 -10.52
CA LYS A 105 0.67 2.79 -9.98
C LYS A 105 0.42 2.86 -8.47
N ALA A 106 1.28 3.60 -7.78
CA ALA A 106 1.08 3.94 -6.38
C ALA A 106 1.21 5.45 -6.19
N GLU A 107 0.28 6.02 -5.46
CA GLU A 107 0.31 7.42 -5.04
C GLU A 107 0.89 7.53 -3.64
N TYR A 108 1.82 8.46 -3.46
CA TYR A 108 2.49 8.73 -2.20
C TYR A 108 2.30 10.18 -1.80
N GLU A 109 1.96 10.40 -0.53
CA GLU A 109 2.04 11.70 0.11
C GLU A 109 3.23 11.70 1.09
N ILE A 110 4.11 12.69 0.96
CA ILE A 110 5.33 12.80 1.75
C ILE A 110 5.34 14.16 2.42
N ILE A 111 5.36 14.18 3.75
CA ILE A 111 5.48 15.41 4.54
C ILE A 111 6.94 15.56 4.99
N ILE A 112 7.55 16.67 4.62
CA ILE A 112 8.94 16.98 4.97
C ILE A 112 8.93 18.23 5.87
N PRO A 113 9.52 18.18 7.07
CA PRO A 113 9.57 19.32 7.98
C PRO A 113 10.65 20.33 7.52
N VAL A 114 10.33 21.11 6.52
CA VAL A 114 11.17 22.16 5.92
C VAL A 114 10.30 23.35 5.56
N CYS A 115 10.72 24.54 5.98
CA CYS A 115 10.08 25.79 5.59
C CYS A 115 10.71 26.33 4.31
N ILE A 116 9.94 26.43 3.25
CA ILE A 116 10.36 27.00 1.95
C ILE A 116 9.19 27.76 1.33
N LYS A 117 9.47 28.80 0.55
CA LYS A 117 8.42 29.50 -0.19
C LYS A 117 7.90 28.63 -1.33
N GLN A 118 6.61 28.74 -1.63
CA GLN A 118 5.97 27.96 -2.70
C GLN A 118 6.68 28.13 -4.05
N GLU A 119 7.08 29.36 -4.41
CA GLU A 119 7.80 29.63 -5.67
C GLU A 119 9.15 28.91 -5.77
N ASP A 120 9.88 28.81 -4.65
CA ASP A 120 11.18 28.15 -4.63
C ASP A 120 11.01 26.61 -4.67
N LEU A 121 9.96 26.09 -4.02
CA LEU A 121 9.57 24.68 -4.13
C LEU A 121 9.22 24.30 -5.58
N GLU A 122 8.42 25.09 -6.26
CA GLU A 122 8.03 24.87 -7.65
C GLU A 122 9.24 24.89 -8.60
N LYS A 123 10.18 25.82 -8.39
CA LYS A 123 11.44 25.86 -9.13
C LYS A 123 12.28 24.61 -8.89
N ALA A 124 12.37 24.17 -7.62
CA ALA A 124 13.14 22.98 -7.27
C ALA A 124 12.53 21.70 -7.90
N LEU A 125 11.21 21.55 -7.85
CA LEU A 125 10.51 20.41 -8.46
C LEU A 125 10.65 20.42 -10.00
N SER A 126 10.47 21.58 -10.62
CA SER A 126 10.66 21.74 -12.06
C SER A 126 12.09 21.41 -12.49
N GLY A 127 13.09 21.90 -11.76
CA GLY A 127 14.49 21.59 -12.00
C GLY A 127 14.81 20.10 -11.80
N TYR A 128 14.20 19.47 -10.79
CA TYR A 128 14.34 18.03 -10.54
C TYR A 128 13.76 17.21 -11.70
N LEU A 129 12.56 17.54 -12.15
CA LEU A 129 11.89 16.85 -13.26
C LEU A 129 12.52 17.13 -14.62
N ALA A 130 13.24 18.24 -14.81
CA ALA A 130 13.93 18.58 -16.05
C ALA A 130 15.24 17.80 -16.27
N GLN A 131 15.75 17.09 -15.24
CA GLN A 131 16.97 16.29 -15.40
C GLN A 131 16.78 15.19 -16.43
N GLU A 132 17.81 14.89 -17.22
CA GLU A 132 17.79 13.80 -18.18
C GLU A 132 17.68 12.44 -17.50
N GLN A 133 18.31 12.28 -16.33
CA GLN A 133 18.30 11.07 -15.51
C GLN A 133 18.09 11.45 -14.05
N ILE A 134 17.35 10.62 -13.33
CA ILE A 134 17.16 10.73 -11.88
C ILE A 134 17.70 9.46 -11.25
N ILE A 135 18.90 9.55 -10.70
CA ILE A 135 19.62 8.38 -10.19
C ILE A 135 19.32 8.17 -8.72
N ALA A 136 18.75 7.00 -8.41
CA ALA A 136 18.56 6.52 -7.05
C ALA A 136 19.51 5.35 -6.73
N MET A 137 19.93 5.27 -5.46
CA MET A 137 20.75 4.16 -4.97
C MET A 137 19.85 3.03 -4.46
N LYS A 138 19.98 1.85 -5.08
CA LYS A 138 19.20 0.65 -4.71
C LYS A 138 20.11 -0.46 -4.23
N ARG A 139 19.78 -1.07 -3.09
CA ARG A 139 20.50 -2.26 -2.62
C ARG A 139 20.03 -3.50 -3.36
N ARG A 140 20.94 -4.14 -4.10
CA ARG A 140 20.63 -5.37 -4.83
C ARG A 140 20.37 -6.53 -3.86
N LYS A 141 19.30 -7.31 -4.08
CA LYS A 141 18.92 -8.42 -3.18
C LYS A 141 19.97 -9.54 -3.18
N LYS A 142 20.60 -9.83 -4.33
CA LYS A 142 21.50 -10.97 -4.54
C LYS A 142 22.81 -10.86 -3.75
N ASP A 143 23.49 -9.74 -3.84
CA ASP A 143 24.85 -9.52 -3.31
C ASP A 143 24.94 -8.35 -2.31
N LYS A 144 23.82 -7.77 -1.95
CA LYS A 144 23.71 -6.63 -1.03
C LYS A 144 24.45 -5.34 -1.47
N LYS A 145 25.02 -5.31 -2.68
CA LYS A 145 25.71 -4.14 -3.22
C LYS A 145 24.73 -3.02 -3.57
N MET A 146 25.21 -1.79 -3.36
CA MET A 146 24.49 -0.60 -3.82
C MET A 146 24.69 -0.43 -5.32
N ILE A 147 23.63 -0.25 -6.05
CA ILE A 147 23.64 0.01 -7.49
C ILE A 147 22.89 1.31 -7.79
N GLN A 148 23.33 2.01 -8.79
CA GLN A 148 22.63 3.15 -9.36
C GLN A 148 21.50 2.67 -10.26
N VAL A 149 20.32 3.25 -10.11
CA VAL A 149 19.15 2.97 -10.93
C VAL A 149 18.56 4.29 -11.35
N ASP A 150 18.37 4.49 -12.64
CA ASP A 150 17.59 5.62 -13.12
C ASP A 150 16.10 5.35 -12.84
N ILE A 151 15.45 6.29 -12.15
CA ILE A 151 14.05 6.23 -11.78
C ILE A 151 13.19 7.27 -12.51
N LYS A 152 13.77 8.02 -13.44
CA LYS A 152 13.08 9.09 -14.18
C LYS A 152 11.76 8.60 -14.77
N ASP A 153 11.79 7.50 -15.50
CA ASP A 153 10.62 6.94 -16.19
C ASP A 153 9.57 6.33 -15.25
N LYS A 154 9.93 6.18 -13.96
CA LYS A 154 9.01 5.67 -12.93
C LYS A 154 8.19 6.76 -12.26
N ILE A 155 8.60 8.01 -12.40
CA ILE A 155 7.89 9.16 -11.83
C ILE A 155 6.87 9.64 -12.86
N ARG A 156 5.58 9.43 -12.58
CA ARG A 156 4.48 9.85 -13.46
C ARG A 156 4.01 11.25 -13.15
N ASP A 157 3.94 11.57 -11.88
CA ASP A 157 3.58 12.90 -11.41
C ASP A 157 4.33 13.22 -10.13
N LEU A 158 4.66 14.48 -9.95
CA LEU A 158 5.28 15.00 -8.74
C LEU A 158 4.89 16.47 -8.56
N THR A 159 4.13 16.74 -7.53
CA THR A 159 3.69 18.08 -7.14
C THR A 159 4.04 18.37 -5.69
N GLY A 160 4.03 19.63 -5.30
CA GLY A 160 4.36 20.01 -3.93
C GLY A 160 3.64 21.27 -3.48
N LYS A 161 3.32 21.32 -2.20
CA LYS A 161 2.73 22.48 -1.52
C LYS A 161 3.55 22.82 -0.29
N SER A 162 3.83 24.10 -0.11
CA SER A 162 4.39 24.64 1.14
C SER A 162 3.24 24.85 2.12
N ILE A 163 3.30 24.23 3.29
CA ILE A 163 2.27 24.28 4.34
C ILE A 163 2.94 24.60 5.67
N GLU A 164 2.85 25.86 6.10
CA GLU A 164 3.47 26.34 7.34
C GLU A 164 4.97 25.99 7.41
N GLU A 165 5.37 25.12 8.33
CA GLU A 165 6.76 24.68 8.51
C GLU A 165 7.09 23.38 7.77
N ASN A 166 6.22 22.92 6.87
CA ASN A 166 6.36 21.66 6.14
C ASN A 166 6.22 21.85 4.64
N ILE A 167 6.70 20.87 3.89
CA ILE A 167 6.32 20.64 2.50
C ILE A 167 5.50 19.37 2.44
N ALA A 168 4.37 19.40 1.72
CA ALA A 168 3.65 18.23 1.30
C ALA A 168 3.94 17.94 -0.17
N LEU A 169 4.54 16.79 -0.46
CA LEU A 169 4.76 16.30 -1.83
C LEU A 169 3.74 15.22 -2.13
N SER A 170 3.09 15.31 -3.28
CA SER A 170 2.30 14.23 -3.87
C SER A 170 3.05 13.67 -5.06
N MET A 171 3.19 12.34 -5.11
CA MET A 171 3.96 11.64 -6.13
C MET A 171 3.25 10.38 -6.58
N VAL A 172 3.17 10.20 -7.90
CA VAL A 172 2.67 8.97 -8.53
C VAL A 172 3.84 8.22 -9.15
N LEU A 173 4.02 6.97 -8.74
CA LEU A 173 5.07 6.07 -9.25
C LEU A 173 4.47 4.83 -9.93
N ASP A 174 5.22 4.31 -10.94
CA ASP A 174 5.02 2.98 -11.56
C ASP A 174 5.80 1.89 -10.82
#